data_0f7f0413be6827f7137f16027981bb92
#
_entry.id   0f7f0413be6827f7137f16027981bb92
#
_cell.length_a   1.000
_cell.length_b   1.000
_cell.length_c   1.000
_cell.angle_alpha   90.00
_cell.angle_beta   90.00
_cell.angle_gamma   90.00
#
_symmetry.space_group_name_H-M   'P 1'
#
loop_
_entity.id
_entity.type
_entity.pdbx_description
1 polymer ?
#
loop_
_entity_poly.entity_id
_entity_poly.type
_entity_poly.pdbx_seq_one_letter_code
_entity_poly.pdbx_strand_id
1 'polypeptide(L)'
;MAPAALWPQVNGGVEVEFNSSGGSSRLPLAECAAVAFELDCSPVRGFPAFRGQGNYPGLWWFSTTREHVGYESWSERDHLIALDADPAVVGVASQPFRLHWGDGRHHVPDYFVRLSDGTATVLDVRADDRISDADAELFDRSEQACRSLGWAYRRAGVADPVVTANLRWLSGYRHPRVYRPAVAAALEAVFDSARPLMTGVRPVGEAIMVLPVLFHLLWPRRLGVDLSAAVLTEESIVGPALSR
;
A
#
# COMPACT_ATOMS: atom_id res chain seq x y z
N MET A 1 -6.29 17.82 -29.78
CA MET A 1 -5.35 16.94 -30.50
C MET A 1 -4.17 16.72 -29.59
N ALA A 2 -4.03 15.52 -29.04
CA ALA A 2 -2.83 15.14 -28.30
C ALA A 2 -1.65 15.01 -29.28
N PRO A 3 -0.42 15.42 -28.91
CA PRO A 3 0.73 15.23 -29.79
C PRO A 3 0.97 13.74 -29.99
N ALA A 4 1.14 13.34 -31.26
CA ALA A 4 1.50 11.99 -31.64
C ALA A 4 2.84 11.58 -31.01
N ALA A 5 2.90 10.33 -30.56
CA ALA A 5 4.04 9.76 -29.86
C ALA A 5 5.36 9.99 -30.62
N LEU A 6 6.32 10.62 -29.91
CA LEU A 6 7.69 10.91 -30.40
C LEU A 6 8.64 9.69 -30.32
N TRP A 7 8.13 8.49 -30.06
CA TRP A 7 8.94 7.33 -29.71
C TRP A 7 9.02 6.30 -30.84
N PRO A 8 10.21 5.77 -31.17
CA PRO A 8 10.36 4.72 -32.17
C PRO A 8 9.64 3.43 -31.71
N GLN A 9 8.89 2.82 -32.61
CA GLN A 9 8.26 1.51 -32.39
C GLN A 9 9.35 0.45 -32.30
N VAL A 10 9.54 -0.16 -31.13
CA VAL A 10 10.46 -1.30 -30.96
C VAL A 10 9.70 -2.60 -31.26
N ASN A 11 10.21 -3.36 -32.20
CA ASN A 11 9.61 -4.63 -32.64
C ASN A 11 9.52 -5.63 -31.47
N GLY A 12 8.30 -5.88 -30.97
CA GLY A 12 7.95 -7.08 -30.20
C GLY A 12 8.25 -7.08 -28.69
N GLY A 13 8.89 -6.03 -28.12
CA GLY A 13 9.21 -5.96 -26.69
C GLY A 13 8.16 -5.20 -25.88
N VAL A 14 8.18 -5.42 -24.54
CA VAL A 14 7.41 -4.59 -23.58
C VAL A 14 8.24 -3.34 -23.27
N GLU A 15 7.61 -2.17 -23.33
CA GLU A 15 8.20 -0.90 -22.91
C GLU A 15 7.48 -0.35 -21.69
N VAL A 16 8.21 0.42 -20.90
CA VAL A 16 7.71 1.06 -19.67
C VAL A 16 7.82 2.57 -19.82
N GLU A 17 6.69 3.25 -19.76
CA GLU A 17 6.60 4.71 -19.71
C GLU A 17 6.41 5.14 -18.25
N PHE A 18 7.21 6.08 -17.77
CA PHE A 18 7.11 6.63 -16.41
C PHE A 18 7.53 8.10 -16.36
N ASN A 19 7.07 8.81 -15.34
CA ASN A 19 7.42 10.20 -15.10
C ASN A 19 8.40 10.29 -13.93
N SER A 20 9.51 10.99 -14.14
CA SER A 20 10.50 11.30 -13.10
C SER A 20 10.73 12.81 -13.01
N SER A 21 11.59 13.24 -12.10
CA SER A 21 12.02 14.63 -11.99
C SER A 21 12.65 15.17 -13.30
N GLY A 22 13.20 14.27 -14.13
CA GLY A 22 13.74 14.59 -15.47
C GLY A 22 12.71 14.67 -16.60
N GLY A 23 11.43 14.41 -16.29
CA GLY A 23 10.35 14.38 -17.28
C GLY A 23 9.84 12.96 -17.57
N SER A 24 9.05 12.82 -18.65
CA SER A 24 8.54 11.51 -19.08
C SER A 24 9.63 10.73 -19.82
N SER A 25 9.78 9.47 -19.44
CA SER A 25 10.72 8.52 -20.04
C SER A 25 9.98 7.28 -20.52
N ARG A 26 10.52 6.64 -21.56
CA ARG A 26 10.02 5.35 -22.05
C ARG A 26 11.22 4.47 -22.38
N LEU A 27 11.33 3.34 -21.71
CA LEU A 27 12.48 2.43 -21.79
C LEU A 27 12.00 1.01 -22.06
N PRO A 28 12.83 0.16 -22.68
CA PRO A 28 12.62 -1.28 -22.70
C PRO A 28 12.45 -1.81 -21.28
N LEU A 29 11.51 -2.75 -21.07
CA LEU A 29 11.23 -3.32 -19.75
C LEU A 29 12.50 -3.81 -19.06
N ALA A 30 13.40 -4.47 -19.77
CA ALA A 30 14.64 -5.02 -19.23
C ALA A 30 15.57 -3.97 -18.57
N GLU A 31 15.46 -2.70 -18.97
CA GLU A 31 16.24 -1.59 -18.42
C GLU A 31 15.62 -1.00 -17.15
N CYS A 32 14.41 -1.41 -16.79
CA CYS A 32 13.64 -0.82 -15.68
C CYS A 32 13.88 -1.52 -14.32
N ALA A 33 14.63 -2.61 -14.27
CA ALA A 33 14.84 -3.39 -13.03
C ALA A 33 15.43 -2.57 -11.87
N ALA A 34 16.29 -1.58 -12.20
CA ALA A 34 16.96 -0.70 -11.22
C ALA A 34 16.25 0.63 -10.97
N VAL A 35 15.10 0.88 -11.60
CA VAL A 35 14.37 2.14 -11.40
C VAL A 35 13.68 2.14 -10.04
N ALA A 36 13.94 3.17 -9.24
CA ALA A 36 13.32 3.37 -7.94
C ALA A 36 11.99 4.13 -8.08
N PHE A 37 10.97 3.45 -8.61
CA PHE A 37 9.66 4.07 -8.88
C PHE A 37 9.05 4.70 -7.62
N GLU A 38 9.32 4.13 -6.45
CA GLU A 38 8.83 4.59 -5.16
C GLU A 38 9.50 5.86 -4.63
N LEU A 39 10.63 6.28 -5.22
CA LEU A 39 11.39 7.45 -4.78
C LEU A 39 11.33 8.61 -5.77
N ASP A 40 11.51 8.32 -7.06
CA ASP A 40 11.81 9.34 -8.05
C ASP A 40 10.67 9.56 -9.06
N CYS A 41 9.62 8.73 -9.01
CA CYS A 41 8.56 8.78 -10.00
C CYS A 41 7.27 9.41 -9.47
N SER A 42 6.61 10.14 -10.35
CA SER A 42 5.26 10.65 -10.14
C SER A 42 4.24 9.85 -10.96
N PRO A 43 2.95 9.86 -10.59
CA PRO A 43 1.92 9.14 -11.33
C PRO A 43 1.94 9.44 -12.84
N VAL A 44 1.85 8.40 -13.69
CA VAL A 44 1.85 8.55 -15.15
C VAL A 44 0.55 9.11 -15.71
N ARG A 45 -0.49 9.19 -14.89
CA ARG A 45 -1.76 9.86 -15.20
C ARG A 45 -2.30 10.58 -13.97
N GLY A 46 -3.07 11.63 -14.19
CA GLY A 46 -3.75 12.35 -13.11
C GLY A 46 -4.90 11.53 -12.51
N PHE A 47 -5.25 11.85 -11.28
CA PHE A 47 -6.44 11.31 -10.62
C PHE A 47 -7.66 12.12 -11.07
N PRO A 48 -8.56 11.58 -11.93
CA PRO A 48 -9.71 12.32 -12.39
C PRO A 48 -10.66 12.60 -11.23
N ALA A 49 -11.06 13.87 -11.08
CA ALA A 49 -12.04 14.30 -10.11
C ALA A 49 -13.08 15.20 -10.83
N PHE A 50 -14.26 14.66 -11.09
CA PHE A 50 -15.35 15.40 -11.73
C PHE A 50 -16.70 15.10 -11.08
N ARG A 51 -17.63 16.06 -11.23
CA ARG A 51 -18.98 15.93 -10.64
C ARG A 51 -19.72 14.74 -11.24
N GLY A 52 -20.29 13.86 -10.40
CA GLY A 52 -21.00 12.66 -10.83
C GLY A 52 -20.11 11.42 -11.01
N GLN A 53 -18.84 11.52 -10.66
CA GLN A 53 -17.91 10.38 -10.63
C GLN A 53 -18.35 9.37 -9.56
N GLY A 54 -18.29 8.07 -9.90
CA GLY A 54 -18.59 6.98 -8.97
C GLY A 54 -17.44 6.61 -8.02
N ASN A 55 -16.23 7.10 -8.31
CA ASN A 55 -15.03 6.88 -7.51
C ASN A 55 -14.70 8.12 -6.68
N TYR A 56 -13.99 7.91 -5.57
CA TYR A 56 -13.59 8.96 -4.63
C TYR A 56 -12.06 9.03 -4.53
N PRO A 57 -11.39 9.71 -5.46
CA PRO A 57 -9.94 9.85 -5.42
C PRO A 57 -9.50 10.69 -4.23
N GLY A 58 -8.29 10.43 -3.75
CA GLY A 58 -7.73 11.16 -2.64
C GLY A 58 -6.25 10.88 -2.46
N LEU A 59 -5.70 11.42 -1.38
CA LEU A 59 -4.33 11.24 -0.98
C LEU A 59 -4.29 10.59 0.41
N TRP A 60 -3.47 9.57 0.55
CA TRP A 60 -3.17 8.93 1.82
C TRP A 60 -1.78 9.35 2.29
N TRP A 61 -1.68 9.93 3.50
CA TRP A 61 -0.38 10.18 4.10
C TRP A 61 0.20 8.86 4.58
N PHE A 62 1.27 8.42 3.94
CA PHE A 62 1.96 7.16 4.20
C PHE A 62 2.95 7.37 5.36
N SER A 63 2.77 6.65 6.47
CA SER A 63 3.50 6.92 7.72
C SER A 63 4.99 6.56 7.63
N THR A 64 5.35 5.58 6.80
CA THR A 64 6.72 5.11 6.63
C THR A 64 7.57 6.14 5.88
N THR A 65 7.10 6.62 4.72
CA THR A 65 7.82 7.60 3.89
C THR A 65 7.55 9.05 4.29
N ARG A 66 6.43 9.31 5.02
CA ARG A 66 5.90 10.64 5.36
C ARG A 66 5.46 11.45 4.15
N GLU A 67 5.11 10.79 3.09
CA GLU A 67 4.64 11.37 1.84
C GLU A 67 3.18 11.04 1.56
N HIS A 68 2.60 11.70 0.57
CA HIS A 68 1.24 11.42 0.14
C HIS A 68 1.24 10.49 -1.06
N VAL A 69 0.50 9.39 -0.95
CA VAL A 69 0.27 8.42 -2.03
C VAL A 69 -1.18 8.54 -2.50
N GLY A 70 -1.39 8.60 -3.82
CA GLY A 70 -2.71 8.73 -4.41
C GLY A 70 -3.50 7.43 -4.42
N TYR A 71 -4.83 7.55 -4.41
CA TYR A 71 -5.78 6.46 -4.67
C TYR A 71 -6.98 6.98 -5.46
N GLU A 72 -7.62 6.13 -6.26
CA GLU A 72 -8.80 6.50 -7.06
C GLU A 72 -10.11 5.97 -6.49
N SER A 73 -10.04 4.96 -5.63
CA SER A 73 -11.23 4.30 -5.06
C SER A 73 -11.05 3.98 -3.58
N TRP A 74 -12.17 3.71 -2.89
CA TRP A 74 -12.17 3.24 -1.51
C TRP A 74 -11.46 1.88 -1.36
N SER A 75 -11.55 1.01 -2.37
CA SER A 75 -10.86 -0.28 -2.37
C SER A 75 -9.35 -0.09 -2.40
N GLU A 76 -8.85 0.76 -3.30
CA GLU A 76 -7.42 1.11 -3.36
C GLU A 76 -6.93 1.73 -2.05
N ARG A 77 -7.73 2.65 -1.45
CA ARG A 77 -7.39 3.24 -0.16
C ARG A 77 -7.24 2.18 0.93
N ASP A 78 -8.12 1.19 0.99
CA ASP A 78 -8.07 0.14 2.00
C ASP A 78 -6.81 -0.74 1.85
N HIS A 79 -6.44 -1.07 0.62
CA HIS A 79 -5.18 -1.76 0.35
C HIS A 79 -3.97 -0.88 0.68
N LEU A 80 -4.03 0.44 0.40
CA LEU A 80 -2.97 1.37 0.74
C LEU A 80 -2.80 1.52 2.26
N ILE A 81 -3.91 1.51 3.03
CA ILE A 81 -3.89 1.44 4.50
C ILE A 81 -3.19 0.17 4.98
N ALA A 82 -3.47 -0.97 4.37
CA ALA A 82 -2.85 -2.24 4.73
C ALA A 82 -1.34 -2.25 4.41
N LEU A 83 -0.94 -1.67 3.28
CA LEU A 83 0.47 -1.49 2.91
C LEU A 83 1.21 -0.57 3.91
N ASP A 84 0.58 0.54 4.34
CA ASP A 84 1.15 1.49 5.31
C ASP A 84 1.31 0.87 6.72
N ALA A 85 0.45 -0.10 7.06
CA ALA A 85 0.54 -0.85 8.31
C ALA A 85 1.49 -2.05 8.26
N ASP A 86 2.03 -2.40 7.08
CA ASP A 86 3.00 -3.50 6.95
C ASP A 86 4.44 -2.98 7.13
N PRO A 87 5.13 -3.38 8.21
CA PRO A 87 6.51 -2.95 8.45
C PRO A 87 7.53 -3.46 7.44
N ALA A 88 7.15 -4.40 6.56
CA ALA A 88 7.98 -4.80 5.43
C ALA A 88 7.95 -3.80 4.28
N VAL A 89 6.92 -2.97 4.18
CA VAL A 89 6.78 -2.00 3.11
C VAL A 89 7.58 -0.75 3.44
N VAL A 90 8.55 -0.43 2.59
CA VAL A 90 9.43 0.74 2.77
C VAL A 90 9.17 1.85 1.77
N GLY A 91 8.42 1.59 0.70
CA GLY A 91 8.05 2.58 -0.29
C GLY A 91 6.87 2.15 -1.14
N VAL A 92 6.05 3.11 -1.57
CA VAL A 92 4.90 2.88 -2.45
C VAL A 92 4.77 4.03 -3.43
N ALA A 93 4.64 3.71 -4.72
CA ALA A 93 4.24 4.65 -5.76
C ALA A 93 2.87 4.28 -6.31
N SER A 94 1.98 5.27 -6.43
CA SER A 94 0.70 5.08 -7.14
C SER A 94 0.86 5.36 -8.62
N GLN A 95 0.24 4.53 -9.48
CA GLN A 95 0.26 4.63 -10.93
C GLN A 95 1.70 4.87 -11.45
N PRO A 96 2.65 3.98 -11.06
CA PRO A 96 4.09 4.22 -11.14
C PRO A 96 4.59 4.33 -12.58
N PHE A 97 3.96 3.56 -13.46
CA PHE A 97 4.34 3.44 -14.86
C PHE A 97 3.20 2.91 -15.71
N ARG A 98 3.36 3.02 -17.04
CA ARG A 98 2.51 2.37 -18.03
C ARG A 98 3.31 1.32 -18.78
N LEU A 99 2.83 0.09 -18.77
CA LEU A 99 3.33 -0.99 -19.63
C LEU A 99 2.72 -0.83 -21.03
N HIS A 100 3.55 -0.92 -22.06
CA HIS A 100 3.13 -0.91 -23.46
C HIS A 100 3.57 -2.21 -24.13
N TRP A 101 2.65 -2.84 -24.84
CA TRP A 101 2.94 -4.00 -25.68
C TRP A 101 2.94 -3.62 -27.15
N GLY A 102 3.70 -4.37 -27.97
CA GLY A 102 3.84 -4.11 -29.41
C GLY A 102 2.55 -4.20 -30.23
N ASP A 103 1.49 -4.75 -29.65
CA ASP A 103 0.15 -4.83 -30.25
C ASP A 103 -0.72 -3.58 -29.98
N GLY A 104 -0.16 -2.55 -29.34
CA GLY A 104 -0.84 -1.30 -29.00
C GLY A 104 -1.63 -1.33 -27.69
N ARG A 105 -1.71 -2.46 -27.00
CA ARG A 105 -2.30 -2.53 -25.65
C ARG A 105 -1.36 -1.87 -24.64
N HIS A 106 -1.95 -1.36 -23.57
CA HIS A 106 -1.21 -0.79 -22.46
C HIS A 106 -1.93 -1.03 -21.13
N HIS A 107 -1.19 -0.99 -20.02
CA HIS A 107 -1.73 -1.10 -18.68
C HIS A 107 -0.97 -0.17 -17.72
N VAL A 108 -1.69 0.44 -16.78
CA VAL A 108 -1.14 1.23 -15.67
C VAL A 108 -1.52 0.52 -14.37
N PRO A 109 -0.58 -0.13 -13.70
CA PRO A 109 -0.84 -0.72 -12.38
C PRO A 109 -1.20 0.34 -11.33
N ASP A 110 -1.97 -0.06 -10.32
CA ASP A 110 -2.38 0.87 -9.26
C ASP A 110 -1.20 1.25 -8.37
N TYR A 111 -0.36 0.27 -7.99
CA TYR A 111 0.77 0.51 -7.09
C TYR A 111 2.03 -0.28 -7.47
N PHE A 112 3.16 0.34 -7.21
CA PHE A 112 4.46 -0.32 -7.08
C PHE A 112 4.88 -0.25 -5.62
N VAL A 113 5.22 -1.39 -5.02
CA VAL A 113 5.53 -1.53 -3.60
C VAL A 113 6.95 -2.05 -3.44
N ARG A 114 7.78 -1.34 -2.68
CA ARG A 114 9.14 -1.77 -2.32
C ARG A 114 9.12 -2.37 -0.93
N LEU A 115 9.73 -3.55 -0.78
CA LEU A 115 9.88 -4.23 0.49
C LEU A 115 11.28 -4.02 1.09
N SER A 116 11.39 -4.18 2.40
CA SER A 116 12.62 -3.96 3.17
C SER A 116 13.77 -4.91 2.82
N ASP A 117 13.47 -6.05 2.19
CA ASP A 117 14.46 -7.00 1.64
C ASP A 117 14.96 -6.61 0.23
N GLY A 118 14.50 -5.49 -0.30
CA GLY A 118 14.83 -4.99 -1.63
C GLY A 118 13.95 -5.53 -2.75
N THR A 119 13.08 -6.50 -2.49
CA THR A 119 12.13 -7.00 -3.50
C THR A 119 11.04 -5.99 -3.82
N ALA A 120 10.37 -6.17 -4.95
CA ALA A 120 9.28 -5.32 -5.38
C ALA A 120 8.03 -6.13 -5.71
N THR A 121 6.87 -5.54 -5.45
CA THR A 121 5.57 -6.07 -5.85
C THR A 121 4.80 -5.01 -6.62
N VAL A 122 4.28 -5.37 -7.78
CA VAL A 122 3.30 -4.58 -8.53
C VAL A 122 1.91 -5.03 -8.13
N LEU A 123 1.04 -4.10 -7.80
CA LEU A 123 -0.29 -4.38 -7.27
C LEU A 123 -1.37 -3.71 -8.11
N ASP A 124 -2.34 -4.49 -8.55
CA ASP A 124 -3.62 -4.02 -9.08
C ASP A 124 -4.75 -4.32 -8.08
N VAL A 125 -5.66 -3.39 -7.92
CA VAL A 125 -6.82 -3.51 -7.01
C VAL A 125 -8.10 -3.61 -7.84
N ARG A 126 -8.63 -4.82 -7.97
CA ARG A 126 -9.83 -5.07 -8.76
C ARG A 126 -10.67 -6.16 -8.11
N ALA A 127 -11.93 -5.87 -7.80
CA ALA A 127 -12.87 -6.86 -7.28
C ALA A 127 -13.13 -7.97 -8.32
N ASP A 128 -13.28 -9.21 -7.86
CA ASP A 128 -13.39 -10.39 -8.72
C ASP A 128 -14.61 -10.33 -9.66
N ASP A 129 -15.72 -9.76 -9.19
CA ASP A 129 -16.97 -9.57 -9.94
C ASP A 129 -16.89 -8.48 -11.03
N ARG A 130 -15.77 -7.78 -11.12
CA ARG A 130 -15.52 -6.67 -12.07
C ARG A 130 -14.41 -6.95 -13.07
N ILE A 131 -13.98 -8.20 -13.19
CA ILE A 131 -12.93 -8.61 -14.11
C ILE A 131 -13.57 -9.10 -15.40
N SER A 132 -13.30 -8.40 -16.49
CA SER A 132 -13.61 -8.89 -17.84
C SER A 132 -12.50 -9.82 -18.35
N ASP A 133 -12.76 -10.60 -19.40
CA ASP A 133 -11.73 -11.41 -20.06
C ASP A 133 -10.55 -10.55 -20.55
N ALA A 134 -10.83 -9.34 -21.01
CA ALA A 134 -9.80 -8.39 -21.44
C ALA A 134 -8.93 -7.89 -20.26
N ASP A 135 -9.54 -7.65 -19.08
CA ASP A 135 -8.79 -7.32 -17.86
C ASP A 135 -7.92 -8.50 -17.42
N ALA A 136 -8.46 -9.73 -17.44
CA ALA A 136 -7.71 -10.93 -17.08
C ALA A 136 -6.47 -11.11 -17.96
N GLU A 137 -6.61 -10.94 -19.29
CA GLU A 137 -5.48 -10.99 -20.22
C GLU A 137 -4.41 -9.90 -19.90
N LEU A 138 -4.84 -8.68 -19.57
CA LEU A 138 -3.90 -7.61 -19.20
C LEU A 138 -3.17 -7.91 -17.89
N PHE A 139 -3.84 -8.49 -16.90
CA PHE A 139 -3.22 -8.89 -15.65
C PHE A 139 -2.20 -10.01 -15.86
N ASP A 140 -2.52 -11.03 -16.67
CA ASP A 140 -1.59 -12.11 -17.02
C ASP A 140 -0.33 -11.57 -17.73
N ARG A 141 -0.50 -10.65 -18.67
CA ARG A 141 0.61 -9.99 -19.36
C ARG A 141 1.46 -9.15 -18.41
N SER A 142 0.82 -8.43 -17.47
CA SER A 142 1.50 -7.63 -16.47
C SER A 142 2.30 -8.51 -15.52
N GLU A 143 1.73 -9.64 -15.09
CA GLU A 143 2.44 -10.63 -14.27
C GLU A 143 3.68 -11.16 -14.98
N GLN A 144 3.57 -11.54 -16.25
CA GLN A 144 4.70 -12.03 -17.06
C GLN A 144 5.80 -10.95 -17.17
N ALA A 145 5.42 -9.70 -17.43
CA ALA A 145 6.36 -8.57 -17.49
C ALA A 145 7.08 -8.38 -16.14
N CYS A 146 6.35 -8.32 -15.04
CA CYS A 146 6.91 -8.16 -13.69
C CYS A 146 7.86 -9.33 -13.35
N ARG A 147 7.44 -10.57 -13.61
CA ARG A 147 8.23 -11.78 -13.35
C ARG A 147 9.57 -11.77 -14.11
N SER A 148 9.61 -11.20 -15.33
CA SER A 148 10.86 -11.10 -16.11
C SER A 148 11.90 -10.15 -15.48
N LEU A 149 11.45 -9.24 -14.60
CA LEU A 149 12.30 -8.33 -13.82
C LEU A 149 12.57 -8.84 -12.38
N GLY A 150 12.05 -10.02 -12.01
CA GLY A 150 12.13 -10.53 -10.65
C GLY A 150 11.17 -9.81 -9.68
N TRP A 151 10.20 -9.05 -10.18
CA TRP A 151 9.15 -8.45 -9.36
C TRP A 151 7.99 -9.42 -9.17
N ALA A 152 7.40 -9.40 -7.98
CA ALA A 152 6.12 -10.05 -7.77
C ALA A 152 5.00 -9.22 -8.43
N TYR A 153 3.95 -9.90 -8.86
CA TYR A 153 2.71 -9.26 -9.30
C TYR A 153 1.55 -9.81 -8.48
N ARG A 154 0.66 -8.94 -8.07
CA ARG A 154 -0.51 -9.31 -7.28
C ARG A 154 -1.72 -8.51 -7.74
N ARG A 155 -2.80 -9.21 -8.06
CA ARG A 155 -4.14 -8.62 -8.11
C ARG A 155 -4.81 -8.82 -6.76
N ALA A 156 -5.25 -7.73 -6.14
CA ALA A 156 -5.99 -7.75 -4.89
C ALA A 156 -7.49 -7.50 -5.15
N GLY A 157 -8.31 -8.38 -4.63
CA GLY A 157 -9.77 -8.28 -4.63
C GLY A 157 -10.30 -7.39 -3.52
N VAL A 158 -11.51 -7.70 -3.05
CA VAL A 158 -12.09 -7.02 -1.88
C VAL A 158 -11.32 -7.40 -0.63
N ALA A 159 -10.88 -6.39 0.12
CA ALA A 159 -10.18 -6.60 1.38
C ALA A 159 -11.12 -7.20 2.45
N ASP A 160 -10.55 -8.00 3.35
CA ASP A 160 -11.31 -8.56 4.48
C ASP A 160 -11.96 -7.44 5.31
N PRO A 161 -13.27 -7.49 5.57
CA PRO A 161 -13.98 -6.40 6.24
C PRO A 161 -13.56 -6.19 7.70
N VAL A 162 -13.19 -7.25 8.41
CA VAL A 162 -12.74 -7.18 9.81
C VAL A 162 -11.36 -6.53 9.87
N VAL A 163 -10.42 -7.02 9.07
CA VAL A 163 -9.08 -6.43 8.96
C VAL A 163 -9.17 -4.97 8.54
N THR A 164 -10.00 -4.66 7.54
CA THR A 164 -10.20 -3.30 7.05
C THR A 164 -10.75 -2.36 8.13
N ALA A 165 -11.76 -2.81 8.91
CA ALA A 165 -12.32 -2.02 10.01
C ALA A 165 -11.24 -1.71 11.07
N ASN A 166 -10.46 -2.71 11.46
CA ASN A 166 -9.39 -2.56 12.43
C ASN A 166 -8.27 -1.63 11.94
N LEU A 167 -7.81 -1.82 10.72
CA LEU A 167 -6.77 -0.97 10.13
C LEU A 167 -7.22 0.49 9.93
N ARG A 168 -8.46 0.71 9.50
CA ARG A 168 -9.05 2.05 9.40
C ARG A 168 -9.08 2.73 10.77
N TRP A 169 -9.44 2.01 11.84
CA TRP A 169 -9.41 2.53 13.20
C TRP A 169 -8.00 2.88 13.64
N LEU A 170 -7.07 1.93 13.56
CA LEU A 170 -5.68 2.11 13.97
C LEU A 170 -4.97 3.21 13.19
N SER A 171 -5.33 3.41 11.92
CA SER A 171 -4.73 4.44 11.08
C SER A 171 -4.86 5.86 11.64
N GLY A 172 -5.89 6.13 12.45
CA GLY A 172 -6.05 7.40 13.16
C GLY A 172 -4.91 7.70 14.16
N TYR A 173 -4.19 6.69 14.57
CA TYR A 173 -3.13 6.79 15.59
C TYR A 173 -1.72 6.61 15.02
N ARG A 174 -1.56 6.43 13.71
CA ARG A 174 -0.27 6.14 13.07
C ARG A 174 0.72 7.30 13.09
N HIS A 175 0.25 8.54 13.26
CA HIS A 175 1.11 9.72 13.22
C HIS A 175 2.03 9.79 14.44
N PRO A 176 3.35 10.09 14.29
CA PRO A 176 4.32 10.13 15.39
C PRO A 176 3.95 11.08 16.56
N ARG A 177 3.11 12.09 16.31
CA ARG A 177 2.62 13.01 17.39
C ARG A 177 1.89 12.28 18.53
N VAL A 178 1.38 11.08 18.27
CA VAL A 178 0.65 10.26 19.27
C VAL A 178 1.62 9.57 20.23
N TYR A 179 2.86 9.33 19.79
CA TYR A 179 3.86 8.60 20.57
C TYR A 179 4.24 9.34 21.86
N ARG A 180 4.24 8.59 22.97
CA ARG A 180 4.67 9.05 24.31
C ARG A 180 5.66 8.00 24.85
N PRO A 181 6.99 8.31 24.88
CA PRO A 181 8.01 7.32 25.20
C PRO A 181 7.80 6.57 26.53
N ALA A 182 7.45 7.29 27.61
CA ALA A 182 7.24 6.67 28.92
C ALA A 182 6.03 5.72 28.94
N VAL A 183 4.92 6.12 28.29
CA VAL A 183 3.71 5.28 28.16
C VAL A 183 3.98 4.08 27.27
N ALA A 184 4.70 4.28 26.17
CA ALA A 184 5.07 3.21 25.25
C ALA A 184 5.92 2.14 25.95
N ALA A 185 6.97 2.53 26.68
CA ALA A 185 7.80 1.60 27.44
C ALA A 185 7.01 0.83 28.51
N ALA A 186 6.09 1.50 29.21
CA ALA A 186 5.22 0.86 30.19
C ALA A 186 4.27 -0.13 29.54
N LEU A 187 3.68 0.19 28.38
CA LEU A 187 2.84 -0.72 27.61
C LEU A 187 3.61 -1.95 27.12
N GLU A 188 4.82 -1.76 26.58
CA GLU A 188 5.66 -2.86 26.11
C GLU A 188 6.06 -3.79 27.27
N ALA A 189 6.33 -3.26 28.45
CA ALA A 189 6.60 -4.05 29.64
C ALA A 189 5.36 -4.81 30.15
N VAL A 190 4.18 -4.21 30.07
CA VAL A 190 2.93 -4.88 30.48
C VAL A 190 2.53 -5.96 29.47
N PHE A 191 2.68 -5.71 28.18
CA PHE A 191 2.34 -6.65 27.12
C PHE A 191 3.51 -7.57 26.71
N ASP A 192 4.48 -7.81 27.59
CA ASP A 192 5.52 -8.84 27.44
C ASP A 192 4.93 -10.25 27.32
N SER A 193 3.69 -10.42 27.83
CA SER A 193 2.86 -11.61 27.69
C SER A 193 1.45 -11.22 27.25
N ALA A 194 0.82 -12.10 26.46
CA ALA A 194 -0.49 -11.86 25.88
C ALA A 194 -1.59 -11.73 26.96
N ARG A 195 -2.41 -10.69 26.87
CA ARG A 195 -3.53 -10.42 27.78
C ARG A 195 -4.61 -9.55 27.15
N PRO A 196 -5.82 -9.46 27.71
CA PRO A 196 -6.85 -8.56 27.23
C PRO A 196 -6.38 -7.11 27.24
N LEU A 197 -6.74 -6.37 26.20
CA LEU A 197 -6.32 -4.98 25.93
C LEU A 197 -6.51 -4.09 27.17
N MET A 198 -7.72 -4.03 27.73
CA MET A 198 -7.98 -3.17 28.88
C MET A 198 -7.34 -3.65 30.18
N THR A 199 -7.08 -4.96 30.32
CA THR A 199 -6.33 -5.49 31.45
C THR A 199 -4.89 -5.00 31.46
N GLY A 200 -4.29 -4.84 30.26
CA GLY A 200 -2.95 -4.27 30.12
C GLY A 200 -2.90 -2.73 30.20
N VAL A 201 -3.97 -2.03 29.83
CA VAL A 201 -4.04 -0.57 29.85
C VAL A 201 -4.17 0.00 31.26
N ARG A 202 -5.05 -0.59 32.08
CA ARG A 202 -5.39 -0.10 33.43
C ARG A 202 -4.19 0.16 34.35
N PRO A 203 -3.19 -0.73 34.45
CA PRO A 203 -2.03 -0.50 35.32
C PRO A 203 -1.09 0.60 34.82
N VAL A 204 -1.16 1.00 33.52
CA VAL A 204 -0.29 2.01 32.93
C VAL A 204 -0.82 3.43 33.21
N GLY A 205 -2.15 3.61 33.27
CA GLY A 205 -2.77 4.90 33.54
C GLY A 205 -4.20 5.02 33.00
N GLU A 206 -4.68 6.26 32.96
CA GLU A 206 -6.00 6.58 32.46
C GLU A 206 -6.16 6.19 30.99
N ALA A 207 -7.22 5.47 30.64
CA ALA A 207 -7.45 4.89 29.33
C ALA A 207 -7.38 5.93 28.21
N ILE A 208 -7.94 7.11 28.41
CA ILE A 208 -7.93 8.20 27.42
C ILE A 208 -6.50 8.67 27.05
N MET A 209 -5.56 8.53 27.96
CA MET A 209 -4.15 8.91 27.74
C MET A 209 -3.32 7.75 27.20
N VAL A 210 -3.67 6.52 27.55
CA VAL A 210 -2.88 5.32 27.25
C VAL A 210 -3.30 4.66 25.94
N LEU A 211 -4.60 4.55 25.64
CA LEU A 211 -5.12 3.90 24.44
C LEU A 211 -4.56 4.48 23.13
N PRO A 212 -4.46 5.79 22.93
CA PRO A 212 -3.85 6.33 21.72
C PRO A 212 -2.43 5.82 21.47
N VAL A 213 -1.63 5.69 22.54
CA VAL A 213 -0.25 5.19 22.45
C VAL A 213 -0.24 3.69 22.18
N LEU A 214 -1.14 2.91 22.81
CA LEU A 214 -1.31 1.48 22.50
C LEU A 214 -1.64 1.28 21.01
N PHE A 215 -2.63 1.98 20.49
CA PHE A 215 -3.02 1.89 19.08
C PHE A 215 -1.87 2.33 18.14
N HIS A 216 -1.08 3.31 18.57
CA HIS A 216 0.13 3.70 17.84
C HIS A 216 1.17 2.58 17.83
N LEU A 217 1.32 1.79 18.89
CA LEU A 217 2.24 0.65 18.93
C LEU A 217 1.75 -0.56 18.14
N LEU A 218 0.44 -0.73 18.02
CA LEU A 218 -0.16 -1.79 17.19
C LEU A 218 0.02 -1.53 15.70
N TRP A 219 0.06 -0.25 15.28
CA TRP A 219 0.20 0.11 13.86
C TRP A 219 1.48 -0.44 13.22
N PRO A 220 2.70 -0.15 13.70
CA PRO A 220 3.94 -0.72 13.19
C PRO A 220 4.24 -2.12 13.75
N ARG A 221 3.26 -2.77 14.37
CA ARG A 221 3.37 -4.11 14.98
C ARG A 221 4.47 -4.23 16.05
N ARG A 222 4.76 -3.15 16.78
CA ARG A 222 5.62 -3.21 17.99
C ARG A 222 4.94 -4.02 19.10
N LEU A 223 3.63 -3.96 19.18
CA LEU A 223 2.78 -4.90 19.91
C LEU A 223 1.90 -5.64 18.92
N GLY A 224 1.56 -6.90 19.22
CA GLY A 224 0.81 -7.79 18.38
C GLY A 224 -0.64 -7.94 18.81
N VAL A 225 -1.54 -8.00 17.83
CA VAL A 225 -2.95 -8.39 17.98
C VAL A 225 -3.40 -9.06 16.69
N ASP A 226 -4.26 -10.06 16.77
CA ASP A 226 -4.87 -10.64 15.57
C ASP A 226 -5.99 -9.72 15.08
N LEU A 227 -5.70 -9.02 14.00
CA LEU A 227 -6.64 -8.10 13.35
C LEU A 227 -7.68 -8.81 12.48
N SER A 228 -7.53 -10.12 12.24
CA SER A 228 -8.43 -10.90 11.37
C SER A 228 -9.51 -11.63 12.14
N ALA A 229 -9.30 -11.91 13.43
CA ALA A 229 -10.22 -12.70 14.24
C ALA A 229 -11.55 -11.97 14.52
N ALA A 230 -11.49 -10.71 14.91
CA ALA A 230 -12.66 -9.87 15.20
C ALA A 230 -12.30 -8.37 15.18
N VAL A 231 -13.31 -7.52 15.18
CA VAL A 231 -13.12 -6.08 15.41
C VAL A 231 -12.55 -5.85 16.81
N LEU A 232 -11.58 -4.94 16.94
CA LEU A 232 -10.91 -4.63 18.20
C LEU A 232 -11.91 -4.18 19.28
N THR A 233 -11.78 -4.80 20.45
CA THR A 233 -12.57 -4.52 21.66
C THR A 233 -11.66 -4.42 22.87
N GLU A 234 -12.24 -4.14 24.03
CA GLU A 234 -11.54 -4.15 25.32
C GLU A 234 -10.94 -5.53 25.67
N GLU A 235 -11.54 -6.60 25.16
CA GLU A 235 -11.16 -8.00 25.40
C GLU A 235 -10.19 -8.55 24.36
N SER A 236 -9.85 -7.78 23.31
CA SER A 236 -8.88 -8.22 22.30
C SER A 236 -7.55 -8.55 22.95
N ILE A 237 -6.99 -9.70 22.59
CA ILE A 237 -5.72 -10.15 23.16
C ILE A 237 -4.56 -9.43 22.48
N VAL A 238 -3.83 -8.65 23.27
CA VAL A 238 -2.62 -7.93 22.86
C VAL A 238 -1.41 -8.58 23.54
N GLY A 239 -0.31 -8.70 22.83
CA GLY A 239 0.93 -9.27 23.33
C GLY A 239 2.17 -8.69 22.65
N PRO A 240 3.33 -9.34 22.80
CA PRO A 240 4.54 -8.96 22.07
C PRO A 240 4.30 -8.97 20.57
N ALA A 241 5.21 -8.29 19.82
CA ALA A 241 5.19 -8.36 18.36
C ALA A 241 5.07 -9.82 17.89
N LEU A 242 4.13 -10.07 16.99
CA LEU A 242 3.98 -11.40 16.41
C LEU A 242 5.26 -11.68 15.58
N SER A 243 5.98 -12.76 15.93
CA SER A 243 7.07 -13.26 15.10
C SER A 243 6.52 -13.64 13.72
N ARG A 244 7.19 -13.21 12.67
CA ARG A 244 6.89 -13.56 11.27
C ARG A 244 7.19 -15.03 10.98
#